data_2f329c39e95fb2cd0b3bfccb337b5c71
#
_entry.id   2f329c39e95fb2cd0b3bfccb337b5c71
#
_cell.length_a   1.000
_cell.length_b   1.000
_cell.length_c   1.000
_cell.angle_alpha   90.00
_cell.angle_beta   90.00
_cell.angle_gamma   90.00
#
_symmetry.space_group_name_H-M   'P 1'
#
loop_
_entity.id
_entity.type
_entity.pdbx_description
1 polymer ?
#
loop_
_entity_poly.entity_id
_entity_poly.type
_entity_poly.pdbx_seq_one_letter_code
_entity_poly.pdbx_strand_id
1 'polypeptide(L)'
;MSSLRIAATADIHAPLYLDMFKDRLEDLLKKEHKFSVFIIAGDLIERGDLSQLSKINEIIRKINVPIIACFGNNEYEEKESEIRKKCPMIRFLSDQMEILNIHEIKLGIIGSRGCLDQPTFWQRKNIPGIATMYRNRAKRLYDLARRLQADLKLLIIHYPPSYRVLEGENSKYFSQMGSNKLEKLVSYFDLVITAHAHNGRKLVFLNGIPIYNVALPLNKDILIIEIEKRRKGLEAFF
;
A
#
# COMPACT_ATOMS: atom_id res chain seq x y z
N MET A 1 17.53 -7.83 -17.77
CA MET A 1 17.17 -7.65 -16.34
C MET A 1 15.68 -7.85 -16.24
N SER A 2 15.23 -8.62 -15.25
CA SER A 2 13.79 -8.85 -15.06
C SER A 2 13.20 -7.65 -14.33
N SER A 3 12.39 -6.84 -15.00
CA SER A 3 11.62 -5.76 -14.38
C SER A 3 10.13 -6.03 -14.56
N LEU A 4 9.33 -5.52 -13.63
CA LEU A 4 7.87 -5.54 -13.71
C LEU A 4 7.34 -4.11 -13.58
N ARG A 5 6.30 -3.79 -14.35
CA ARG A 5 5.54 -2.54 -14.17
C ARG A 5 4.31 -2.80 -13.32
N ILE A 6 4.10 -1.92 -12.37
CA ILE A 6 3.03 -1.93 -11.38
C ILE A 6 2.22 -0.65 -11.57
N ALA A 7 0.90 -0.78 -11.74
CA ALA A 7 0.01 0.37 -11.59
C ALA A 7 -0.41 0.47 -10.12
N ALA A 8 -0.33 1.65 -9.52
CA ALA A 8 -0.59 1.81 -8.08
C ALA A 8 -1.35 3.10 -7.74
N THR A 9 -2.29 2.98 -6.82
CA THR A 9 -3.07 4.09 -6.24
C THR A 9 -3.50 3.76 -4.82
N ALA A 10 -4.06 4.74 -4.12
CA ALA A 10 -4.66 4.60 -2.79
C ALA A 10 -5.54 5.82 -2.48
N ASP A 11 -6.19 5.81 -1.31
CA ASP A 11 -6.93 6.95 -0.78
C ASP A 11 -7.99 7.46 -1.77
N ILE A 12 -8.75 6.51 -2.37
CA ILE A 12 -9.88 6.82 -3.25
C ILE A 12 -11.01 7.45 -2.44
N HIS A 13 -11.13 7.07 -1.15
CA HIS A 13 -12.13 7.60 -0.23
C HIS A 13 -13.51 7.75 -0.89
N ALA A 14 -13.95 6.72 -1.61
CA ALA A 14 -15.23 6.80 -2.31
C ALA A 14 -16.37 7.24 -1.35
N PRO A 15 -17.17 8.25 -1.70
CA PRO A 15 -17.29 8.84 -3.05
C PRO A 15 -16.33 10.01 -3.36
N LEU A 16 -15.48 10.50 -2.43
CA LEU A 16 -14.78 11.79 -2.54
C LEU A 16 -13.90 11.90 -3.81
N TYR A 17 -13.10 10.88 -4.10
CA TYR A 17 -12.20 10.87 -5.27
C TYR A 17 -12.57 9.78 -6.29
N LEU A 18 -13.80 9.23 -6.21
CA LEU A 18 -14.22 8.13 -7.06
C LEU A 18 -14.22 8.51 -8.54
N ASP A 19 -14.71 9.69 -8.89
CA ASP A 19 -14.74 10.18 -10.28
C ASP A 19 -13.32 10.41 -10.80
N MET A 20 -12.44 11.00 -9.98
CA MET A 20 -11.01 11.14 -10.33
C MET A 20 -10.36 9.78 -10.57
N PHE A 21 -10.62 8.78 -9.70
CA PHE A 21 -10.10 7.44 -9.88
C PHE A 21 -10.57 6.81 -11.20
N LYS A 22 -11.86 6.93 -11.50
CA LYS A 22 -12.46 6.44 -12.75
C LYS A 22 -11.80 7.07 -13.98
N ASP A 23 -11.68 8.41 -13.99
CA ASP A 23 -11.10 9.14 -15.11
C ASP A 23 -9.62 8.74 -15.33
N ARG A 24 -8.82 8.69 -14.24
CA ARG A 24 -7.40 8.30 -14.32
C ARG A 24 -7.22 6.85 -14.75
N LEU A 25 -8.10 5.94 -14.30
CA LEU A 25 -8.06 4.55 -14.75
C LEU A 25 -8.41 4.44 -16.25
N GLU A 26 -9.42 5.15 -16.71
CA GLU A 26 -9.78 5.17 -18.15
C GLU A 26 -8.63 5.72 -19.00
N ASP A 27 -7.99 6.80 -18.56
CA ASP A 27 -6.83 7.37 -19.25
C ASP A 27 -5.65 6.40 -19.26
N LEU A 28 -5.39 5.71 -18.14
CA LEU A 28 -4.33 4.70 -18.02
C LEU A 28 -4.56 3.55 -19.01
N LEU A 29 -5.79 3.04 -19.08
CA LEU A 29 -6.12 1.91 -19.95
C LEU A 29 -6.09 2.29 -21.44
N LYS A 30 -6.45 3.53 -21.80
CA LYS A 30 -6.36 4.03 -23.19
C LYS A 30 -4.92 4.18 -23.68
N LYS A 31 -3.98 4.53 -22.81
CA LYS A 31 -2.57 4.78 -23.17
C LYS A 31 -1.76 3.50 -23.41
N GLU A 32 -2.38 2.33 -23.42
CA GLU A 32 -1.72 1.03 -23.60
C GLU A 32 -0.51 0.80 -22.68
N HIS A 33 -0.46 1.48 -21.54
CA HIS A 33 0.57 1.24 -20.54
C HIS A 33 0.45 -0.17 -20.01
N LYS A 34 1.34 -1.05 -20.46
CA LYS A 34 1.39 -2.44 -19.97
C LYS A 34 1.89 -2.44 -18.53
N PHE A 35 1.07 -2.93 -17.63
CA PHE A 35 1.44 -3.25 -16.25
C PHE A 35 0.98 -4.67 -15.93
N SER A 36 1.66 -5.31 -14.99
CA SER A 36 1.46 -6.74 -14.69
C SER A 36 0.62 -6.98 -13.45
N VAL A 37 0.46 -5.96 -12.62
CA VAL A 37 -0.35 -6.00 -11.39
C VAL A 37 -0.86 -4.58 -11.07
N PHE A 38 -2.07 -4.52 -10.50
CA PHE A 38 -2.67 -3.28 -10.02
C PHE A 38 -2.69 -3.30 -8.49
N ILE A 39 -2.16 -2.27 -7.85
CA ILE A 39 -2.02 -2.16 -6.41
C ILE A 39 -2.92 -1.05 -5.86
N ILE A 40 -3.63 -1.35 -4.77
CA ILE A 40 -4.40 -0.37 -4.00
C ILE A 40 -3.90 -0.38 -2.56
N ALA A 41 -3.24 0.69 -2.14
CA ALA A 41 -2.64 0.77 -0.82
C ALA A 41 -3.59 1.33 0.27
N GLY A 42 -4.84 0.88 0.26
CA GLY A 42 -5.85 1.18 1.28
C GLY A 42 -6.72 2.41 0.98
N ASP A 43 -7.67 2.63 1.88
CA ASP A 43 -8.65 3.71 1.87
C ASP A 43 -9.43 3.81 0.54
N LEU A 44 -10.05 2.67 0.12
CA LEU A 44 -10.98 2.62 -1.00
C LEU A 44 -12.25 3.42 -0.73
N ILE A 45 -12.78 3.31 0.48
CA ILE A 45 -14.04 3.90 0.91
C ILE A 45 -13.82 4.89 2.04
N GLU A 46 -14.74 5.84 2.18
CA GLU A 46 -14.71 6.80 3.28
C GLU A 46 -15.49 6.24 4.47
N ARG A 47 -14.87 6.27 5.68
CA ARG A 47 -15.51 5.95 6.97
C ARG A 47 -16.32 4.64 6.98
N GLY A 48 -15.83 3.61 6.28
CA GLY A 48 -16.48 2.31 6.21
C GLY A 48 -17.83 2.30 5.48
N ASP A 49 -18.08 3.24 4.56
CA ASP A 49 -19.29 3.26 3.75
C ASP A 49 -19.27 2.20 2.65
N LEU A 50 -19.83 1.03 2.97
CA LEU A 50 -19.87 -0.12 2.06
C LEU A 50 -20.78 0.10 0.84
N SER A 51 -21.62 1.14 0.82
CA SER A 51 -22.53 1.43 -0.29
C SER A 51 -21.78 1.81 -1.58
N GLN A 52 -20.55 2.29 -1.46
CA GLN A 52 -19.72 2.69 -2.59
C GLN A 52 -19.01 1.52 -3.30
N LEU A 53 -18.95 0.33 -2.69
CA LEU A 53 -18.20 -0.81 -3.22
C LEU A 53 -18.73 -1.32 -4.56
N SER A 54 -20.04 -1.22 -4.82
CA SER A 54 -20.61 -1.59 -6.11
C SER A 54 -20.06 -0.73 -7.24
N LYS A 55 -19.97 0.59 -7.04
CA LYS A 55 -19.40 1.52 -8.01
C LYS A 55 -17.93 1.29 -8.26
N ILE A 56 -17.17 1.01 -7.18
CA ILE A 56 -15.75 0.63 -7.29
C ILE A 56 -15.60 -0.61 -8.15
N ASN A 57 -16.40 -1.66 -7.91
CA ASN A 57 -16.37 -2.89 -8.71
C ASN A 57 -16.66 -2.64 -10.20
N GLU A 58 -17.61 -1.76 -10.52
CA GLU A 58 -17.91 -1.39 -11.92
C GLU A 58 -16.70 -0.75 -12.60
N ILE A 59 -15.96 0.09 -11.89
CA ILE A 59 -14.77 0.77 -12.41
C ILE A 59 -13.63 -0.23 -12.62
N ILE A 60 -13.29 -1.02 -11.60
CA ILE A 60 -12.12 -1.91 -11.62
C ILE A 60 -12.31 -3.15 -12.51
N ARG A 61 -13.54 -3.53 -12.89
CA ARG A 61 -13.77 -4.68 -13.79
C ARG A 61 -13.09 -4.55 -15.16
N LYS A 62 -12.68 -3.34 -15.53
CA LYS A 62 -11.92 -3.07 -16.75
C LYS A 62 -10.43 -3.45 -16.64
N ILE A 63 -9.96 -3.79 -15.44
CA ILE A 63 -8.56 -4.16 -15.17
C ILE A 63 -8.40 -5.65 -15.43
N ASN A 64 -7.54 -6.02 -16.39
CA ASN A 64 -7.33 -7.40 -16.82
C ASN A 64 -6.08 -8.06 -16.21
N VAL A 65 -5.58 -7.52 -15.09
CA VAL A 65 -4.44 -8.05 -14.33
C VAL A 65 -4.83 -8.28 -12.88
N PRO A 66 -4.07 -9.08 -12.10
CA PRO A 66 -4.34 -9.22 -10.67
C PRO A 66 -4.42 -7.87 -9.94
N ILE A 67 -5.45 -7.70 -9.11
CA ILE A 67 -5.62 -6.53 -8.26
C ILE A 67 -5.32 -6.95 -6.82
N ILE A 68 -4.28 -6.38 -6.23
CA ILE A 68 -3.86 -6.64 -4.85
C ILE A 68 -4.03 -5.36 -4.03
N ALA A 69 -4.62 -5.49 -2.86
CA ALA A 69 -4.81 -4.36 -1.97
C ALA A 69 -4.39 -4.68 -0.52
N CYS A 70 -4.03 -3.67 0.24
CA CYS A 70 -4.16 -3.72 1.70
C CYS A 70 -5.35 -2.86 2.15
N PHE A 71 -5.74 -2.99 3.40
CA PHE A 71 -6.72 -2.09 4.00
C PHE A 71 -6.06 -0.81 4.52
N GLY A 72 -6.78 0.30 4.49
CA GLY A 72 -6.42 1.54 5.15
C GLY A 72 -7.21 1.76 6.45
N ASN A 73 -7.16 2.95 7.02
CA ASN A 73 -7.85 3.25 8.26
C ASN A 73 -9.35 3.54 8.10
N ASN A 74 -9.80 3.80 6.90
CA ASN A 74 -11.22 3.98 6.59
C ASN A 74 -11.96 2.67 6.32
N GLU A 75 -11.26 1.56 6.08
CA GLU A 75 -11.82 0.22 6.11
C GLU A 75 -11.72 -0.34 7.55
N TYR A 76 -12.79 -0.21 8.33
CA TYR A 76 -12.80 -0.71 9.72
C TYR A 76 -12.60 -2.22 9.78
N GLU A 77 -11.84 -2.71 10.78
CA GLU A 77 -11.45 -4.13 10.87
C GLU A 77 -12.66 -5.07 10.90
N GLU A 78 -13.74 -4.69 11.58
CA GLU A 78 -14.98 -5.45 11.63
C GLU A 78 -15.70 -5.58 10.29
N LYS A 79 -15.40 -4.71 9.31
CA LYS A 79 -15.99 -4.71 7.97
C LYS A 79 -15.12 -5.42 6.92
N GLU A 80 -13.88 -5.77 7.23
CA GLU A 80 -12.94 -6.38 6.27
C GLU A 80 -13.53 -7.64 5.59
N SER A 81 -14.22 -8.49 6.34
CA SER A 81 -14.84 -9.70 5.80
C SER A 81 -15.94 -9.39 4.79
N GLU A 82 -16.77 -8.37 5.05
CA GLU A 82 -17.81 -7.94 4.12
C GLU A 82 -17.23 -7.25 2.88
N ILE A 83 -16.20 -6.42 3.05
CA ILE A 83 -15.50 -5.78 1.93
C ILE A 83 -14.93 -6.83 0.97
N ARG A 84 -14.26 -7.86 1.50
CA ARG A 84 -13.72 -8.97 0.69
C ARG A 84 -14.83 -9.67 -0.11
N LYS A 85 -15.99 -9.94 0.49
CA LYS A 85 -17.12 -10.57 -0.16
C LYS A 85 -17.72 -9.70 -1.26
N LYS A 86 -17.80 -8.38 -1.01
CA LYS A 86 -18.36 -7.41 -1.96
C LYS A 86 -17.40 -7.05 -3.09
N CYS A 87 -16.09 -7.22 -2.90
CA CYS A 87 -15.06 -6.92 -3.91
C CYS A 87 -14.23 -8.17 -4.28
N PRO A 88 -14.83 -9.19 -4.90
CA PRO A 88 -14.18 -10.47 -5.16
C PRO A 88 -13.01 -10.38 -6.17
N MET A 89 -12.95 -9.32 -6.96
CA MET A 89 -11.84 -9.08 -7.90
C MET A 89 -10.56 -8.59 -7.20
N ILE A 90 -10.66 -8.10 -5.97
CA ILE A 90 -9.54 -7.56 -5.20
C ILE A 90 -9.07 -8.61 -4.20
N ARG A 91 -7.78 -8.95 -4.26
CA ARG A 91 -7.14 -9.76 -3.23
C ARG A 91 -6.59 -8.85 -2.13
N PHE A 92 -7.30 -8.80 -1.02
CA PHE A 92 -6.89 -7.99 0.13
C PHE A 92 -5.89 -8.75 1.02
N LEU A 93 -4.77 -8.14 1.31
CA LEU A 93 -3.77 -8.63 2.26
C LEU A 93 -3.87 -7.81 3.57
N SER A 94 -4.17 -8.48 4.67
CA SER A 94 -4.24 -7.91 6.02
C SER A 94 -3.21 -8.62 6.90
N ASP A 95 -2.01 -8.05 7.00
CA ASP A 95 -0.83 -8.66 7.63
C ASP A 95 -0.53 -10.06 7.05
N GLN A 96 -0.58 -10.18 5.73
CA GLN A 96 -0.44 -11.42 4.97
C GLN A 96 0.56 -11.24 3.84
N MET A 97 1.07 -12.36 3.33
CA MET A 97 1.89 -12.40 2.12
C MET A 97 1.25 -13.23 1.04
N GLU A 98 1.54 -12.88 -0.22
CA GLU A 98 1.16 -13.61 -1.42
C GLU A 98 2.34 -13.67 -2.39
N ILE A 99 2.40 -14.70 -3.22
CA ILE A 99 3.38 -14.84 -4.29
C ILE A 99 2.63 -14.91 -5.61
N LEU A 100 2.89 -13.96 -6.49
CA LEU A 100 2.40 -13.96 -7.87
C LEU A 100 3.51 -14.44 -8.81
N ASN A 101 3.19 -15.42 -9.63
CA ASN A 101 4.06 -15.80 -10.74
C ASN A 101 3.66 -14.97 -11.97
N ILE A 102 4.51 -14.02 -12.35
CA ILE A 102 4.29 -13.12 -13.48
C ILE A 102 5.38 -13.40 -14.51
N HIS A 103 5.02 -14.07 -15.61
CA HIS A 103 6.00 -14.63 -16.54
C HIS A 103 6.97 -15.55 -15.79
N GLU A 104 8.27 -15.28 -15.85
CA GLU A 104 9.31 -16.04 -15.16
C GLU A 104 9.72 -15.45 -13.79
N ILE A 105 9.01 -14.40 -13.32
CA ILE A 105 9.35 -13.68 -12.10
C ILE A 105 8.38 -14.04 -10.98
N LYS A 106 8.91 -14.45 -9.84
CA LYS A 106 8.15 -14.58 -8.59
C LYS A 106 8.13 -13.22 -7.89
N LEU A 107 6.99 -12.55 -7.91
CA LEU A 107 6.75 -11.33 -7.15
C LEU A 107 6.13 -11.69 -5.79
N GLY A 108 6.91 -11.54 -4.72
CA GLY A 108 6.42 -11.69 -3.35
C GLY A 108 5.88 -10.37 -2.83
N ILE A 109 4.65 -10.38 -2.35
CA ILE A 109 3.96 -9.19 -1.85
C ILE A 109 3.59 -9.40 -0.40
N ILE A 110 3.92 -8.45 0.48
CA ILE A 110 3.33 -8.33 1.81
C ILE A 110 2.39 -7.15 1.81
N GLY A 111 1.16 -7.35 2.28
CA GLY A 111 0.17 -6.30 2.43
C GLY A 111 -0.25 -6.11 3.89
N SER A 112 -0.32 -4.86 4.32
CA SER A 112 -0.69 -4.48 5.69
C SER A 112 -1.28 -3.08 5.75
N ARG A 113 -2.17 -2.84 6.71
CA ARG A 113 -2.53 -1.47 7.11
C ARG A 113 -1.34 -0.72 7.70
N GLY A 114 -0.37 -1.43 8.27
CA GLY A 114 0.73 -0.85 9.01
C GLY A 114 0.37 -0.50 10.44
N CYS A 115 1.21 0.30 11.08
CA CYS A 115 0.99 0.76 12.45
C CYS A 115 1.44 2.21 12.62
N LEU A 116 0.97 2.83 13.68
CA LEU A 116 1.38 4.15 14.11
C LEU A 116 2.35 4.03 15.30
N ASP A 117 3.30 4.95 15.42
CA ASP A 117 4.15 5.00 16.61
C ASP A 117 3.36 5.37 17.86
N GLN A 118 2.33 6.20 17.69
CA GLN A 118 1.36 6.56 18.71
C GLN A 118 -0.06 6.45 18.13
N PRO A 119 -0.96 5.67 18.73
CA PRO A 119 -2.36 5.68 18.34
C PRO A 119 -2.96 7.08 18.47
N THR A 120 -3.88 7.44 17.57
CA THR A 120 -4.63 8.70 17.67
C THR A 120 -5.47 8.75 18.94
N PHE A 121 -5.92 9.94 19.33
CA PHE A 121 -6.81 10.10 20.48
C PHE A 121 -8.08 9.25 20.31
N TRP A 122 -8.69 9.28 19.13
CA TRP A 122 -9.87 8.50 18.80
C TRP A 122 -9.62 6.99 18.95
N GLN A 123 -8.51 6.50 18.39
CA GLN A 123 -8.15 5.08 18.47
C GLN A 123 -7.96 4.61 19.92
N ARG A 124 -7.25 5.40 20.75
CA ARG A 124 -7.06 5.08 22.17
C ARG A 124 -8.38 4.99 22.93
N LYS A 125 -9.35 5.85 22.58
CA LYS A 125 -10.67 5.89 23.21
C LYS A 125 -11.58 4.74 22.76
N ASN A 126 -11.53 4.38 21.47
CA ASN A 126 -12.54 3.52 20.85
C ASN A 126 -12.04 2.11 20.52
N ILE A 127 -10.72 1.87 20.51
CA ILE A 127 -10.14 0.56 20.17
C ILE A 127 -9.32 0.04 21.37
N PRO A 128 -9.91 -0.82 22.21
CA PRO A 128 -9.19 -1.41 23.34
C PRO A 128 -7.93 -2.14 22.88
N GLY A 129 -6.79 -1.89 23.53
CA GLY A 129 -5.55 -2.61 23.24
C GLY A 129 -4.83 -2.19 21.95
N ILE A 130 -5.22 -1.11 21.28
CA ILE A 130 -4.65 -0.67 19.98
C ILE A 130 -3.11 -0.59 19.98
N ALA A 131 -2.50 -0.11 21.07
CA ALA A 131 -1.05 -0.04 21.17
C ALA A 131 -0.38 -1.43 21.16
N THR A 132 -1.03 -2.43 21.74
CA THR A 132 -0.59 -3.83 21.70
C THR A 132 -0.80 -4.42 20.30
N MET A 133 -1.93 -4.14 19.67
CA MET A 133 -2.18 -4.54 18.28
C MET A 133 -1.10 -4.02 17.34
N TYR A 134 -0.70 -2.75 17.43
CA TYR A 134 0.37 -2.16 16.62
C TYR A 134 1.74 -2.83 16.87
N ARG A 135 2.09 -3.12 18.13
CA ARG A 135 3.32 -3.86 18.43
C ARG A 135 3.33 -5.28 17.83
N ASN A 136 2.21 -5.99 17.94
CA ASN A 136 2.05 -7.34 17.41
C ASN A 136 2.08 -7.32 15.87
N ARG A 137 1.42 -6.34 15.23
CA ARG A 137 1.46 -6.15 13.78
C ARG A 137 2.88 -5.87 13.28
N ALA A 138 3.61 -4.97 13.91
CA ALA A 138 5.00 -4.72 13.57
C ALA A 138 5.85 -6.01 13.65
N LYS A 139 5.74 -6.78 14.75
CA LYS A 139 6.44 -8.06 14.90
C LYS A 139 6.06 -9.03 13.77
N ARG A 140 4.77 -9.17 13.48
CA ARG A 140 4.28 -10.05 12.42
C ARG A 140 4.84 -9.65 11.04
N LEU A 141 4.93 -8.36 10.74
CA LEU A 141 5.50 -7.88 9.49
C LEU A 141 6.97 -8.26 9.32
N TYR A 142 7.78 -8.15 10.38
CA TYR A 142 9.16 -8.62 10.37
C TYR A 142 9.25 -10.13 10.16
N ASP A 143 8.36 -10.92 10.80
CA ASP A 143 8.31 -12.37 10.65
C ASP A 143 7.94 -12.78 9.21
N LEU A 144 6.96 -12.10 8.59
CA LEU A 144 6.59 -12.31 7.20
C LEU A 144 7.73 -11.94 6.25
N ALA A 145 8.38 -10.78 6.45
CA ALA A 145 9.47 -10.31 5.60
C ALA A 145 10.67 -11.27 5.60
N ARG A 146 11.02 -11.83 6.77
CA ARG A 146 12.09 -12.84 6.89
C ARG A 146 11.77 -14.15 6.15
N ARG A 147 10.49 -14.55 6.13
CA ARG A 147 10.04 -15.80 5.48
C ARG A 147 9.74 -15.65 3.99
N LEU A 148 9.55 -14.43 3.50
CA LEU A 148 9.20 -14.20 2.11
C LEU A 148 10.37 -14.58 1.19
N GLN A 149 10.16 -15.60 0.33
CA GLN A 149 11.10 -16.07 -0.67
C GLN A 149 10.55 -15.76 -2.07
N ALA A 150 11.14 -14.81 -2.77
CA ALA A 150 10.71 -14.35 -4.09
C ALA A 150 11.88 -13.70 -4.84
N ASP A 151 11.76 -13.52 -6.16
CA ASP A 151 12.75 -12.84 -6.99
C ASP A 151 12.70 -11.34 -6.79
N LEU A 152 11.50 -10.77 -6.69
CA LEU A 152 11.21 -9.39 -6.36
C LEU A 152 10.29 -9.33 -5.14
N LYS A 153 10.54 -8.40 -4.23
CA LYS A 153 9.80 -8.25 -2.98
C LYS A 153 9.19 -6.88 -2.86
N LEU A 154 7.86 -6.83 -2.75
CA LEU A 154 7.05 -5.63 -2.62
C LEU A 154 6.38 -5.58 -1.24
N LEU A 155 6.48 -4.44 -0.56
CA LEU A 155 5.65 -4.12 0.60
C LEU A 155 4.55 -3.14 0.18
N ILE A 156 3.30 -3.49 0.43
CA ILE A 156 2.15 -2.59 0.34
C ILE A 156 1.72 -2.27 1.77
N ILE A 157 1.83 -1.03 2.17
CA ILE A 157 1.54 -0.62 3.55
C ILE A 157 0.85 0.75 3.57
N HIS A 158 -0.36 0.81 4.15
CA HIS A 158 -1.13 2.05 4.11
C HIS A 158 -0.47 3.16 4.94
N TYR A 159 -0.25 2.94 6.24
CA TYR A 159 0.47 3.90 7.07
C TYR A 159 1.96 3.93 6.70
N PRO A 160 2.54 5.13 6.42
CA PRO A 160 3.94 5.26 6.05
C PRO A 160 4.91 4.60 7.04
N PRO A 161 5.86 3.78 6.54
CA PRO A 161 6.84 3.09 7.38
C PRO A 161 8.03 3.97 7.76
N SER A 162 8.00 5.26 7.41
CA SER A 162 9.01 6.27 7.75
C SER A 162 8.40 7.66 7.76
N TYR A 163 8.84 8.50 8.70
CA TYR A 163 8.44 9.91 8.76
C TYR A 163 8.95 10.74 7.58
N ARG A 164 9.95 10.26 6.83
CA ARG A 164 10.40 10.92 5.58
C ARG A 164 9.27 11.05 4.55
N VAL A 165 8.35 10.10 4.52
CA VAL A 165 7.16 10.16 3.65
C VAL A 165 6.19 11.25 4.11
N LEU A 166 6.16 11.54 5.41
CA LEU A 166 5.25 12.53 6.02
C LEU A 166 5.74 13.98 5.89
N GLU A 167 6.93 14.22 5.33
CA GLU A 167 7.43 15.57 5.12
C GLU A 167 6.48 16.35 4.17
N GLY A 168 5.88 17.42 4.69
CA GLY A 168 4.79 18.18 4.07
C GLY A 168 3.51 18.15 4.90
N GLU A 169 3.34 17.14 5.74
CA GLU A 169 2.30 17.09 6.77
C GLU A 169 2.72 17.87 8.03
N ASN A 170 1.78 18.10 8.94
CA ASN A 170 2.10 18.74 10.21
C ASN A 170 2.92 17.79 11.11
N SER A 171 4.18 18.15 11.37
CA SER A 171 5.13 17.31 12.11
C SER A 171 4.69 16.92 13.52
N LYS A 172 3.80 17.69 14.16
CA LYS A 172 3.19 17.35 15.46
C LYS A 172 2.42 16.03 15.44
N TYR A 173 1.94 15.62 14.27
CA TYR A 173 1.12 14.42 14.10
C TYR A 173 1.86 13.25 13.46
N PHE A 174 3.14 13.35 13.12
CA PHE A 174 3.90 12.29 12.44
C PHE A 174 3.78 10.94 13.14
N SER A 175 3.88 10.91 14.48
CA SER A 175 3.73 9.67 15.25
C SER A 175 2.33 9.05 15.20
N GLN A 176 1.32 9.85 14.82
CA GLN A 176 -0.07 9.45 14.65
C GLN A 176 -0.47 9.27 13.17
N MET A 177 0.51 9.38 12.26
CA MET A 177 0.31 9.22 10.81
C MET A 177 1.18 8.11 10.21
N GLY A 178 2.25 7.69 10.89
CA GLY A 178 3.16 6.65 10.42
C GLY A 178 4.04 6.10 11.54
N SER A 179 5.04 5.31 11.17
CA SER A 179 5.91 4.66 12.15
C SER A 179 7.36 4.54 11.69
N ASN A 180 8.27 5.25 12.34
CA ASN A 180 9.71 5.07 12.15
C ASN A 180 10.23 3.71 12.68
N LYS A 181 9.47 3.03 13.54
CA LYS A 181 9.82 1.67 14.00
C LYS A 181 9.83 0.65 12.87
N LEU A 182 9.19 0.97 11.74
CA LEU A 182 9.15 0.12 10.55
C LEU A 182 10.25 0.45 9.53
N GLU A 183 11.10 1.47 9.74
CA GLU A 183 12.15 1.82 8.78
C GLU A 183 13.09 0.64 8.46
N LYS A 184 13.48 -0.13 9.48
CA LYS A 184 14.32 -1.32 9.27
C LYS A 184 13.61 -2.41 8.46
N LEU A 185 12.28 -2.47 8.49
CA LEU A 185 11.49 -3.42 7.69
C LEU A 185 11.67 -3.16 6.19
N VAL A 186 11.82 -1.89 5.79
CA VAL A 186 11.96 -1.49 4.38
C VAL A 186 13.13 -2.21 3.70
N SER A 187 14.23 -2.48 4.43
CA SER A 187 15.42 -3.14 3.87
C SER A 187 15.20 -4.58 3.37
N TYR A 188 14.09 -5.21 3.72
CA TYR A 188 13.75 -6.55 3.24
C TYR A 188 13.12 -6.55 1.83
N PHE A 189 12.80 -5.39 1.27
CA PHE A 189 12.06 -5.23 0.03
C PHE A 189 12.87 -4.53 -1.06
N ASP A 190 12.45 -4.71 -2.31
CA ASP A 190 13.01 -3.98 -3.46
C ASP A 190 12.22 -2.71 -3.74
N LEU A 191 10.94 -2.67 -3.32
CA LEU A 191 10.01 -1.55 -3.47
C LEU A 191 9.04 -1.51 -2.29
N VAL A 192 8.69 -0.30 -1.84
CA VAL A 192 7.59 -0.06 -0.90
C VAL A 192 6.56 0.87 -1.53
N ILE A 193 5.29 0.50 -1.44
CA ILE A 193 4.14 1.32 -1.81
C ILE A 193 3.38 1.65 -0.54
N THR A 194 3.20 2.94 -0.28
CA THR A 194 2.47 3.46 0.89
C THR A 194 1.48 4.55 0.48
N ALA A 195 0.70 5.05 1.43
CA ALA A 195 -0.38 6.00 1.20
C ALA A 195 -0.60 6.93 2.40
N HIS A 196 -1.83 7.36 2.66
CA HIS A 196 -2.27 8.09 3.86
C HIS A 196 -1.79 9.54 4.01
N ALA A 197 -0.56 9.85 3.59
CA ALA A 197 0.02 11.20 3.69
C ALA A 197 -0.35 12.05 2.47
N HIS A 198 -1.48 12.74 2.52
CA HIS A 198 -2.04 13.48 1.37
C HIS A 198 -1.25 14.74 1.01
N ASN A 199 -0.43 15.27 1.93
CA ASN A 199 0.49 16.39 1.71
C ASN A 199 1.96 15.95 1.84
N GLY A 200 2.22 14.65 1.96
CA GLY A 200 3.56 14.10 2.15
C GLY A 200 4.40 14.09 0.88
N ARG A 201 5.58 13.48 0.97
CA ARG A 201 6.46 13.26 -0.19
C ARG A 201 5.90 12.15 -1.09
N LYS A 202 5.92 12.37 -2.40
CA LYS A 202 5.50 11.38 -3.42
C LYS A 202 6.47 10.19 -3.51
N LEU A 203 7.76 10.45 -3.32
CA LEU A 203 8.84 9.46 -3.37
C LEU A 203 9.92 9.83 -2.39
N VAL A 204 10.35 8.86 -1.62
CA VAL A 204 11.55 8.95 -0.78
C VAL A 204 12.39 7.70 -0.95
N PHE A 205 13.68 7.80 -0.63
CA PHE A 205 14.59 6.65 -0.61
C PHE A 205 15.07 6.40 0.82
N LEU A 206 14.95 5.17 1.27
CA LEU A 206 15.49 4.72 2.56
C LEU A 206 16.50 3.59 2.32
N ASN A 207 17.77 3.85 2.60
CA ASN A 207 18.86 2.93 2.28
C ASN A 207 18.84 2.47 0.80
N GLY A 208 18.53 3.43 -0.10
CA GLY A 208 18.41 3.21 -1.53
C GLY A 208 17.14 2.43 -1.95
N ILE A 209 16.21 2.07 -1.04
CA ILE A 209 14.93 1.46 -1.40
C ILE A 209 13.91 2.56 -1.67
N PRO A 210 13.24 2.56 -2.84
CA PRO A 210 12.20 3.52 -3.14
C PRO A 210 10.93 3.22 -2.31
N ILE A 211 10.36 4.28 -1.74
CA ILE A 211 9.07 4.27 -1.07
C ILE A 211 8.18 5.26 -1.81
N TYR A 212 7.20 4.77 -2.54
CA TYR A 212 6.22 5.59 -3.24
C TYR A 212 4.99 5.80 -2.39
N ASN A 213 4.62 7.05 -2.17
CA ASN A 213 3.32 7.43 -1.65
C ASN A 213 2.35 7.60 -2.82
N VAL A 214 1.43 6.64 -2.97
CA VAL A 214 0.52 6.56 -4.11
C VAL A 214 -0.86 7.14 -3.84
N ALA A 215 -1.00 7.94 -2.78
CA ALA A 215 -2.24 8.63 -2.44
C ALA A 215 -2.79 9.40 -3.65
N LEU A 216 -4.01 9.08 -4.07
CA LEU A 216 -4.66 9.72 -5.21
C LEU A 216 -4.84 11.24 -5.03
N PRO A 217 -5.25 11.73 -3.83
CA PRO A 217 -5.34 13.18 -3.59
C PRO A 217 -4.01 13.92 -3.71
N LEU A 218 -2.89 13.25 -3.44
CA LEU A 218 -1.54 13.83 -3.58
C LEU A 218 -1.05 13.83 -5.03
N ASN A 219 -1.21 12.69 -5.72
CA ASN A 219 -0.62 12.49 -7.04
C ASN A 219 -1.53 12.99 -8.17
N LYS A 220 -2.84 13.03 -7.95
CA LYS A 220 -3.87 13.33 -8.95
C LYS A 220 -3.85 12.36 -10.15
N ASP A 221 -3.20 11.21 -9.98
CA ASP A 221 -3.02 10.19 -11.00
C ASP A 221 -2.80 8.81 -10.40
N ILE A 222 -2.95 7.76 -11.24
CA ILE A 222 -2.52 6.41 -10.95
C ILE A 222 -1.08 6.28 -11.41
N LEU A 223 -0.19 5.88 -10.52
CA LEU A 223 1.24 5.82 -10.82
C LEU A 223 1.61 4.51 -11.52
N ILE A 224 2.46 4.60 -12.54
CA ILE A 224 3.17 3.43 -13.10
C ILE A 224 4.56 3.41 -12.51
N ILE A 225 4.85 2.33 -11.79
CA ILE A 225 6.10 2.14 -11.06
C ILE A 225 6.79 0.90 -11.63
N GLU A 226 8.08 1.02 -11.91
CA GLU A 226 8.90 -0.12 -12.32
C GLU A 226 9.62 -0.67 -11.09
N ILE A 227 9.53 -2.00 -10.89
CA ILE A 227 10.27 -2.72 -9.86
C ILE A 227 11.33 -3.59 -10.53
N GLU A 228 12.57 -3.43 -10.09
CA GLU A 228 13.72 -4.19 -10.58
C GLU A 228 14.45 -4.88 -9.42
N LYS A 229 15.04 -6.02 -9.73
CA LYS A 229 15.90 -6.71 -8.77
C LYS A 229 17.15 -5.86 -8.50
N ARG A 230 17.37 -5.52 -7.24
CA ARG A 230 18.60 -4.82 -6.85
C ARG A 230 19.81 -5.70 -7.21
N ARG A 231 20.77 -5.12 -7.93
CA ARG A 231 22.11 -5.70 -7.99
C ARG A 231 22.68 -5.56 -6.58
N LYS A 232 22.98 -6.68 -5.92
CA LYS A 232 23.89 -6.69 -4.79
C LYS A 232 25.25 -6.30 -5.38
N GLY A 233 25.58 -5.00 -5.33
CA GLY A 233 26.86 -4.52 -5.79
C GLY A 233 27.97 -5.15 -4.95
N LEU A 234 29.12 -5.36 -5.56
CA LEU A 234 30.38 -5.73 -4.90
C LEU A 234 30.84 -4.67 -3.87
N GLU A 235 30.14 -3.56 -3.73
CA GLU A 235 30.41 -2.47 -2.79
C GLU A 235 30.12 -2.80 -1.32
N ALA A 236 29.61 -4.00 -1.02
CA ALA A 236 29.43 -4.45 0.36
C ALA A 236 30.69 -5.10 0.97
N PHE A 237 31.81 -5.07 0.25
CA PHE A 237 33.07 -5.69 0.66
C PHE A 237 34.26 -4.71 0.77
N PHE A 238 34.00 -3.41 0.78
CA PHE A 238 35.02 -2.40 1.07
C PHE A 238 34.61 -1.48 2.20
#